data_97de365cd6b91f725261c34e1a620a46
#
_entry.id   97de365cd6b91f725261c34e1a620a46
#
_cell.length_a   1.000
_cell.length_b   1.000
_cell.length_c   1.000
_cell.angle_alpha   90.00
_cell.angle_beta   90.00
_cell.angle_gamma   90.00
#
_symmetry.space_group_name_H-M   'P 1'
#
loop_
_entity.id
_entity.type
_entity.pdbx_description
1 polymer ?
#
loop_
_entity_poly.entity_id
_entity_poly.type
_entity_poly.pdbx_seq_one_letter_code
_entity_poly.pdbx_strand_id
1 'polypeptide(L)'
;FVRRVFDIAAKLTDAKLEIRDFNIAFGGRKADGLYQLIKHLKNTGVRVDAIGFQCHLNVGIKYDYKKLERNIKRFIDLGVEVYITELDVGLNLWGQGGKHKKVSDVIKSEDDWQNFFAEQNTIYYNLVKTAKESGVKIISDWGFRDDIPYGGWRKDQKAWMVNKDYSRKGAYYAVLRALYDAEHKKFSK
;
A
#
# COMPACT_ATOMS: atom_id res chain seq x y z
N PHE A 1 -0.76 18.39 18.40
CA PHE A 1 -0.69 16.98 18.85
C PHE A 1 0.49 16.26 18.20
N VAL A 2 0.55 16.08 16.87
CA VAL A 2 1.60 15.32 16.15
C VAL A 2 3.01 15.76 16.54
N ARG A 3 3.31 17.07 16.50
CA ARG A 3 4.59 17.63 16.93
C ARG A 3 5.04 17.10 18.30
N ARG A 4 4.14 17.24 19.31
CA ARG A 4 4.48 16.83 20.69
C ARG A 4 4.82 15.34 20.79
N VAL A 5 4.09 14.49 20.06
CA VAL A 5 4.35 13.03 20.05
C VAL A 5 5.73 12.74 19.45
N PHE A 6 6.06 13.38 18.32
CA PHE A 6 7.35 13.19 17.65
C PHE A 6 8.51 13.77 18.47
N ASP A 7 8.35 14.94 19.10
CA ASP A 7 9.36 15.53 19.98
C ASP A 7 9.65 14.64 21.21
N ILE A 8 8.65 13.96 21.75
CA ILE A 8 8.82 12.99 22.85
C ILE A 8 9.51 11.73 22.34
N ALA A 9 9.02 11.14 21.26
CA ALA A 9 9.57 9.91 20.68
C ALA A 9 11.06 10.08 20.30
N ALA A 10 11.40 11.21 19.69
CA ALA A 10 12.78 11.50 19.27
C ALA A 10 13.78 11.57 20.44
N LYS A 11 13.32 11.81 21.68
CA LYS A 11 14.17 11.79 22.89
C LYS A 11 14.33 10.39 23.48
N LEU A 12 13.45 9.45 23.12
CA LEU A 12 13.37 8.13 23.72
C LEU A 12 13.97 7.03 22.84
N THR A 13 14.16 7.29 21.55
CA THR A 13 14.65 6.26 20.62
C THR A 13 15.36 6.85 19.40
N ASP A 14 16.35 6.10 18.90
CA ASP A 14 17.00 6.33 17.61
C ASP A 14 16.28 5.60 16.46
N ALA A 15 15.26 4.78 16.75
CA ALA A 15 14.43 4.15 15.72
C ALA A 15 13.78 5.20 14.82
N LYS A 16 13.56 4.86 13.55
CA LYS A 16 12.92 5.80 12.60
C LYS A 16 11.49 6.10 13.01
N LEU A 17 11.15 7.37 13.00
CA LEU A 17 9.82 7.88 13.33
C LEU A 17 9.01 8.06 12.05
N GLU A 18 7.91 7.32 11.96
CA GLU A 18 7.04 7.27 10.79
C GLU A 18 5.66 7.87 11.07
N ILE A 19 5.14 8.63 10.11
CA ILE A 19 3.70 8.96 10.02
C ILE A 19 3.09 8.04 8.97
N ARG A 20 2.00 7.32 9.31
CA ARG A 20 1.31 6.49 8.31
C ARG A 20 -0.16 6.82 8.22
N ASP A 21 -0.71 6.64 7.01
CA ASP A 21 -2.12 6.85 6.76
C ASP A 21 -2.62 6.07 5.54
N PHE A 22 -3.95 5.89 5.44
CA PHE A 22 -4.64 5.25 4.34
C PHE A 22 -5.14 6.25 3.29
N ASN A 23 -5.41 5.77 2.08
CA ASN A 23 -5.92 6.57 0.95
C ASN A 23 -5.06 7.81 0.61
N ILE A 24 -3.76 7.69 0.72
CA ILE A 24 -2.80 8.77 0.39
C ILE A 24 -1.85 8.40 -0.75
N ALA A 25 -1.74 7.13 -1.13
CA ALA A 25 -0.72 6.64 -2.06
C ALA A 25 -0.80 7.29 -3.44
N PHE A 26 -2.01 7.47 -3.97
CA PHE A 26 -2.24 8.01 -5.31
C PHE A 26 -2.49 9.53 -5.34
N GLY A 27 -2.06 10.26 -4.28
CA GLY A 27 -2.26 11.72 -4.19
C GLY A 27 -3.64 12.11 -3.71
N GLY A 28 -4.06 13.36 -4.00
CA GLY A 28 -5.32 13.93 -3.59
C GLY A 28 -5.25 14.76 -2.31
N ARG A 29 -6.34 15.45 -1.97
CA ARG A 29 -6.38 16.44 -0.87
C ARG A 29 -5.82 15.93 0.47
N LYS A 30 -6.10 14.67 0.82
CA LYS A 30 -5.57 14.08 2.06
C LYS A 30 -4.05 13.94 2.01
N ALA A 31 -3.51 13.44 0.91
CA ALA A 31 -2.07 13.34 0.71
C ALA A 31 -1.40 14.72 0.65
N ASP A 32 -2.08 15.73 0.09
CA ASP A 32 -1.56 17.10 0.05
C ASP A 32 -1.52 17.72 1.44
N GLY A 33 -2.55 17.51 2.26
CA GLY A 33 -2.57 17.93 3.65
C GLY A 33 -1.45 17.30 4.47
N LEU A 34 -1.21 16.00 4.27
CA LEU A 34 -0.14 15.28 4.96
C LEU A 34 1.26 15.74 4.48
N TYR A 35 1.42 16.02 3.20
CA TYR A 35 2.63 16.63 2.65
C TYR A 35 2.94 17.96 3.32
N GLN A 36 1.95 18.86 3.44
CA GLN A 36 2.14 20.15 4.11
C GLN A 36 2.44 20.00 5.61
N LEU A 37 1.80 19.03 6.29
CA LEU A 37 2.09 18.73 7.68
C LEU A 37 3.55 18.30 7.86
N ILE A 38 4.04 17.33 7.08
CA ILE A 38 5.42 16.85 7.17
C ILE A 38 6.41 17.97 6.84
N LYS A 39 6.15 18.75 5.79
CA LYS A 39 6.96 19.90 5.41
C LYS A 39 7.06 20.92 6.57
N HIS A 40 5.93 21.24 7.21
CA HIS A 40 5.91 22.14 8.38
C HIS A 40 6.70 21.55 9.56
N LEU A 41 6.49 20.29 9.91
CA LEU A 41 7.20 19.62 11.01
C LEU A 41 8.71 19.68 10.79
N LYS A 42 9.19 19.31 9.60
CA LYS A 42 10.62 19.35 9.26
C LYS A 42 11.19 20.77 9.30
N ASN A 43 10.49 21.75 8.74
CA ASN A 43 10.93 23.14 8.72
C ASN A 43 10.98 23.77 10.14
N THR A 44 10.29 23.18 11.11
CA THR A 44 10.28 23.59 12.51
C THR A 44 11.16 22.70 13.40
N GLY A 45 12.06 21.90 12.79
CA GLY A 45 13.04 21.09 13.49
C GLY A 45 12.52 19.79 14.12
N VAL A 46 11.30 19.36 13.79
CA VAL A 46 10.76 18.10 14.29
C VAL A 46 11.32 16.96 13.45
N ARG A 47 11.85 15.92 14.09
CA ARG A 47 12.33 14.71 13.42
C ARG A 47 11.15 13.90 12.88
N VAL A 48 11.08 13.77 11.56
CA VAL A 48 10.18 12.85 10.83
C VAL A 48 11.05 12.12 9.82
N ASP A 49 11.20 10.81 9.98
CA ASP A 49 12.14 10.00 9.19
C ASP A 49 11.44 9.35 8.00
N ALA A 50 10.16 9.00 8.13
CA ALA A 50 9.42 8.28 7.10
C ALA A 50 7.93 8.62 7.06
N ILE A 51 7.34 8.32 5.89
CA ILE A 51 5.90 8.26 5.68
C ILE A 51 5.50 6.87 5.20
N GLY A 52 4.44 6.30 5.79
CA GLY A 52 3.86 5.02 5.41
C GLY A 52 2.55 5.19 4.64
N PHE A 53 2.48 4.60 3.44
CA PHE A 53 1.26 4.44 2.68
C PHE A 53 0.68 3.06 2.99
N GLN A 54 -0.50 2.97 3.62
CA GLN A 54 -1.09 1.68 3.98
C GLN A 54 -1.35 0.81 2.74
N CYS A 55 -1.87 1.38 1.66
CA CYS A 55 -2.11 0.69 0.39
C CYS A 55 -3.10 -0.48 0.48
N HIS A 56 -4.23 -0.26 1.16
CA HIS A 56 -5.37 -1.15 1.07
C HIS A 56 -6.08 -0.94 -0.27
N LEU A 57 -5.85 -1.85 -1.22
CA LEU A 57 -6.35 -1.72 -2.59
C LEU A 57 -7.51 -2.69 -2.86
N ASN A 58 -8.22 -2.47 -3.98
CA ASN A 58 -9.34 -3.31 -4.38
C ASN A 58 -9.32 -3.55 -5.89
N VAL A 59 -9.72 -4.73 -6.31
CA VAL A 59 -10.02 -5.01 -7.72
C VAL A 59 -11.22 -4.19 -8.18
N GLY A 60 -11.36 -3.98 -9.48
CA GLY A 60 -12.40 -3.13 -10.07
C GLY A 60 -12.12 -1.63 -9.92
N ILE A 61 -10.95 -1.23 -9.42
CA ILE A 61 -10.51 0.16 -9.32
C ILE A 61 -9.35 0.41 -10.27
N LYS A 62 -9.49 1.41 -11.13
CA LYS A 62 -8.41 1.84 -12.03
C LYS A 62 -7.43 2.74 -11.28
N TYR A 63 -6.22 2.24 -11.03
CA TYR A 63 -5.15 2.98 -10.37
C TYR A 63 -4.23 3.69 -11.36
N ASP A 64 -3.91 4.96 -11.09
CA ASP A 64 -2.95 5.74 -11.87
C ASP A 64 -1.54 5.64 -11.24
N TYR A 65 -0.75 4.70 -11.71
CA TYR A 65 0.60 4.46 -11.19
C TYR A 65 1.58 5.61 -11.45
N LYS A 66 1.32 6.49 -12.43
CA LYS A 66 2.10 7.73 -12.61
C LYS A 66 1.81 8.72 -11.47
N LYS A 67 0.56 8.76 -10.97
CA LYS A 67 0.26 9.55 -9.75
C LYS A 67 0.95 8.97 -8.52
N LEU A 68 0.96 7.64 -8.37
CA LEU A 68 1.71 6.98 -7.30
C LEU A 68 3.18 7.38 -7.33
N GLU A 69 3.84 7.25 -8.49
CA GLU A 69 5.25 7.61 -8.68
C GLU A 69 5.52 9.07 -8.28
N ARG A 70 4.74 10.02 -8.82
CA ARG A 70 4.90 11.45 -8.49
C ARG A 70 4.69 11.71 -6.99
N ASN A 71 3.72 11.03 -6.40
CA ASN A 71 3.42 11.20 -4.98
C ASN A 71 4.53 10.65 -4.08
N ILE A 72 5.11 9.50 -4.43
CA ILE A 72 6.28 8.95 -3.73
C ILE A 72 7.45 9.94 -3.81
N LYS A 73 7.80 10.39 -5.02
CA LYS A 73 8.94 11.28 -5.27
C LYS A 73 8.84 12.58 -4.49
N ARG A 74 7.68 13.24 -4.45
CA ARG A 74 7.54 14.51 -3.71
C ARG A 74 7.78 14.34 -2.20
N PHE A 75 7.45 13.20 -1.59
CA PHE A 75 7.77 12.95 -0.20
C PHE A 75 9.26 12.66 0.00
N ILE A 76 9.89 11.92 -0.91
CA ILE A 76 11.34 11.72 -0.91
C ILE A 76 12.07 13.06 -1.03
N ASP A 77 11.59 13.98 -1.86
CA ASP A 77 12.14 15.33 -2.02
C ASP A 77 12.04 16.19 -0.75
N LEU A 78 11.11 15.87 0.16
CA LEU A 78 11.09 16.46 1.52
C LEU A 78 12.18 15.88 2.43
N GLY A 79 12.94 14.88 1.98
CA GLY A 79 13.95 14.20 2.78
C GLY A 79 13.34 13.24 3.82
N VAL A 80 12.22 12.57 3.50
CA VAL A 80 11.67 11.46 4.28
C VAL A 80 11.69 10.19 3.44
N GLU A 81 11.87 9.04 4.08
CA GLU A 81 11.71 7.76 3.41
C GLU A 81 10.21 7.48 3.17
N VAL A 82 9.91 6.74 2.11
CA VAL A 82 8.55 6.29 1.82
C VAL A 82 8.48 4.78 1.97
N TYR A 83 7.47 4.32 2.71
CA TYR A 83 7.17 2.91 2.96
C TYR A 83 5.77 2.57 2.43
N ILE A 84 5.57 1.32 2.04
CA ILE A 84 4.25 0.69 1.92
C ILE A 84 4.11 -0.24 3.12
N THR A 85 3.08 -0.05 3.94
CA THR A 85 3.09 -0.59 5.30
C THR A 85 2.03 -1.63 5.59
N GLU A 86 0.98 -1.69 4.76
CA GLU A 86 -0.17 -2.55 5.04
C GLU A 86 -0.81 -3.07 3.73
N LEU A 87 0.04 -3.42 2.75
CA LEU A 87 -0.43 -3.81 1.42
C LEU A 87 -1.38 -5.00 1.48
N ASP A 88 -2.54 -4.82 0.90
CA ASP A 88 -3.47 -5.88 0.54
C ASP A 88 -4.29 -5.51 -0.70
N VAL A 89 -4.82 -6.50 -1.42
CA VAL A 89 -5.66 -6.28 -2.60
C VAL A 89 -6.89 -7.16 -2.50
N GLY A 90 -7.99 -6.59 -2.06
CA GLY A 90 -9.26 -7.31 -1.86
C GLY A 90 -10.33 -6.97 -2.89
N LEU A 91 -11.55 -7.41 -2.61
CA LEU A 91 -12.74 -7.06 -3.37
C LEU A 91 -13.18 -5.62 -3.05
N ASN A 92 -13.70 -4.92 -4.05
CA ASN A 92 -14.39 -3.66 -3.81
C ASN A 92 -15.82 -3.93 -3.31
N LEU A 93 -15.95 -4.01 -1.99
CA LEU A 93 -17.24 -4.27 -1.34
C LEU A 93 -18.01 -3.00 -0.97
N TRP A 94 -17.50 -1.81 -1.32
CA TRP A 94 -18.21 -0.56 -1.10
C TRP A 94 -19.19 -0.30 -2.24
N GLY A 95 -20.49 -0.34 -1.95
CA GLY A 95 -21.55 0.00 -2.87
C GLY A 95 -21.88 1.51 -2.88
N GLN A 96 -22.73 1.92 -3.81
CA GLN A 96 -23.29 3.28 -3.83
C GLN A 96 -24.04 3.58 -2.53
N GLY A 97 -23.92 4.81 -2.03
CA GLY A 97 -24.54 5.24 -0.78
C GLY A 97 -23.93 4.65 0.49
N GLY A 98 -22.68 4.11 0.42
CA GLY A 98 -21.96 3.60 1.59
C GLY A 98 -22.44 2.23 2.10
N LYS A 99 -23.29 1.53 1.37
CA LYS A 99 -23.72 0.17 1.72
C LYS A 99 -22.58 -0.82 1.49
N HIS A 100 -22.23 -1.59 2.52
CA HIS A 100 -21.23 -2.64 2.39
C HIS A 100 -21.85 -3.90 1.79
N LYS A 101 -21.26 -4.39 0.69
CA LYS A 101 -21.64 -5.65 0.04
C LYS A 101 -20.98 -6.83 0.75
N LYS A 102 -21.57 -8.01 0.64
CA LYS A 102 -20.93 -9.28 1.01
C LYS A 102 -20.08 -9.79 -0.15
N VAL A 103 -19.13 -10.65 0.13
CA VAL A 103 -18.35 -11.36 -0.92
C VAL A 103 -19.29 -12.08 -1.88
N SER A 104 -20.34 -12.76 -1.35
CA SER A 104 -21.35 -13.44 -2.14
C SER A 104 -22.23 -12.53 -3.03
N ASP A 105 -22.19 -11.22 -2.82
CA ASP A 105 -22.88 -10.27 -3.69
C ASP A 105 -22.08 -9.94 -4.95
N VAL A 106 -20.76 -10.17 -4.91
CA VAL A 106 -19.81 -9.85 -5.98
C VAL A 106 -19.32 -11.10 -6.69
N ILE A 107 -19.02 -12.15 -5.95
CA ILE A 107 -18.53 -13.43 -6.46
C ILE A 107 -19.70 -14.42 -6.50
N LYS A 108 -20.06 -14.87 -7.71
CA LYS A 108 -21.17 -15.77 -7.99
C LYS A 108 -20.72 -17.12 -8.56
N SER A 109 -19.52 -17.17 -9.11
CA SER A 109 -18.95 -18.32 -9.82
C SER A 109 -17.46 -18.47 -9.58
N GLU A 110 -16.88 -19.59 -10.01
CA GLU A 110 -15.44 -19.78 -10.02
C GLU A 110 -14.75 -18.82 -11.02
N ASP A 111 -15.41 -18.52 -12.13
CA ASP A 111 -14.90 -17.57 -13.12
C ASP A 111 -14.73 -16.16 -12.54
N ASP A 112 -15.64 -15.74 -11.63
CA ASP A 112 -15.48 -14.47 -10.93
C ASP A 112 -14.21 -14.46 -10.05
N TRP A 113 -13.90 -15.59 -9.39
CA TRP A 113 -12.65 -15.72 -8.63
C TRP A 113 -11.43 -15.70 -9.55
N GLN A 114 -11.47 -16.34 -10.72
CA GLN A 114 -10.35 -16.32 -11.67
C GLN A 114 -10.10 -14.89 -12.18
N ASN A 115 -11.15 -14.15 -12.52
CA ASN A 115 -11.06 -12.74 -12.91
C ASN A 115 -10.50 -11.88 -11.77
N PHE A 116 -10.98 -12.08 -10.54
CA PHE A 116 -10.44 -11.41 -9.36
C PHE A 116 -8.95 -11.67 -9.19
N PHE A 117 -8.50 -12.93 -9.27
CA PHE A 117 -7.07 -13.25 -9.11
C PHE A 117 -6.21 -12.67 -10.22
N ALA A 118 -6.69 -12.66 -11.46
CA ALA A 118 -5.96 -12.06 -12.59
C ALA A 118 -5.74 -10.55 -12.37
N GLU A 119 -6.78 -9.83 -11.94
CA GLU A 119 -6.69 -8.41 -11.65
C GLU A 119 -5.86 -8.15 -10.37
N GLN A 120 -6.05 -8.94 -9.31
CA GLN A 120 -5.25 -8.89 -8.09
C GLN A 120 -3.75 -8.99 -8.40
N ASN A 121 -3.36 -9.97 -9.20
CA ASN A 121 -1.96 -10.17 -9.63
C ASN A 121 -1.42 -8.93 -10.36
N THR A 122 -2.21 -8.35 -11.24
CA THR A 122 -1.85 -7.14 -12.00
C THR A 122 -1.66 -5.94 -11.09
N ILE A 123 -2.52 -5.76 -10.09
CA ILE A 123 -2.43 -4.66 -9.11
C ILE A 123 -1.17 -4.82 -8.25
N TYR A 124 -0.93 -6.02 -7.70
CA TYR A 124 0.29 -6.30 -6.92
C TYR A 124 1.55 -6.03 -7.73
N TYR A 125 1.62 -6.54 -8.96
CA TYR A 125 2.77 -6.33 -9.84
C TYR A 125 3.03 -4.83 -10.10
N ASN A 126 2.02 -4.09 -10.56
CA ASN A 126 2.19 -2.70 -10.93
C ASN A 126 2.51 -1.80 -9.74
N LEU A 127 1.86 -2.05 -8.58
CA LEU A 127 2.13 -1.29 -7.36
C LEU A 127 3.57 -1.49 -6.90
N VAL A 128 3.99 -2.76 -6.72
CA VAL A 128 5.31 -3.09 -6.19
C VAL A 128 6.41 -2.61 -7.12
N LYS A 129 6.24 -2.84 -8.44
CA LYS A 129 7.20 -2.35 -9.45
C LYS A 129 7.34 -0.83 -9.39
N THR A 130 6.21 -0.10 -9.45
CA THR A 130 6.22 1.36 -9.40
C THR A 130 6.83 1.87 -8.09
N ALA A 131 6.45 1.29 -6.95
CA ALA A 131 6.97 1.68 -5.65
C ALA A 131 8.50 1.49 -5.57
N LYS A 132 8.99 0.32 -5.96
CA LYS A 132 10.44 0.01 -5.95
C LYS A 132 11.22 0.94 -6.88
N GLU A 133 10.75 1.12 -8.12
CA GLU A 133 11.37 2.02 -9.10
C GLU A 133 11.37 3.50 -8.66
N SER A 134 10.38 3.88 -7.83
CA SER A 134 10.26 5.25 -7.30
C SER A 134 11.06 5.49 -6.01
N GLY A 135 11.71 4.48 -5.45
CA GLY A 135 12.59 4.60 -4.28
C GLY A 135 11.97 4.25 -2.93
N VAL A 136 10.82 3.57 -2.92
CA VAL A 136 10.24 3.00 -1.68
C VAL A 136 11.24 2.05 -1.03
N LYS A 137 11.45 2.19 0.29
CA LYS A 137 12.47 1.44 1.05
C LYS A 137 11.94 0.15 1.65
N ILE A 138 10.68 0.15 2.08
CA ILE A 138 10.04 -0.99 2.73
C ILE A 138 8.68 -1.23 2.07
N ILE A 139 8.38 -2.49 1.77
CA ILE A 139 7.04 -2.94 1.37
C ILE A 139 6.67 -4.06 2.30
N SER A 140 5.57 -3.89 3.03
CA SER A 140 5.04 -4.84 4.00
C SER A 140 3.56 -5.12 3.71
N ASP A 141 3.16 -6.37 3.82
CA ASP A 141 1.76 -6.76 3.75
C ASP A 141 1.04 -6.50 5.07
N TRP A 142 -0.29 -6.30 5.00
CA TRP A 142 -1.15 -6.22 6.17
C TRP A 142 -1.46 -7.58 6.77
N GLY A 143 -1.45 -8.63 5.98
CA GLY A 143 -1.73 -9.99 6.41
C GLY A 143 -0.87 -11.00 5.69
N PHE A 144 -0.75 -12.20 6.26
CA PHE A 144 0.09 -13.24 5.72
C PHE A 144 -0.70 -14.24 4.85
N ARG A 145 -1.89 -14.66 5.31
CA ARG A 145 -2.65 -15.78 4.75
C ARG A 145 -4.14 -15.48 4.72
N ASP A 146 -4.84 -16.00 3.70
CA ASP A 146 -6.23 -15.66 3.39
C ASP A 146 -7.27 -15.99 4.48
N ASP A 147 -6.98 -16.87 5.43
CA ASP A 147 -7.90 -17.26 6.50
C ASP A 147 -7.60 -16.59 7.84
N ILE A 148 -6.57 -15.77 7.94
CA ILE A 148 -6.26 -15.05 9.18
C ILE A 148 -7.05 -13.75 9.17
N PRO A 149 -8.06 -13.59 10.06
CA PRO A 149 -8.93 -12.43 10.07
C PRO A 149 -8.23 -11.23 10.74
N TYR A 150 -7.29 -10.59 10.05
CA TYR A 150 -6.79 -9.30 10.50
C TYR A 150 -7.87 -8.23 10.26
N GLY A 151 -8.48 -7.75 11.35
CA GLY A 151 -9.37 -6.61 11.33
C GLY A 151 -10.76 -6.81 10.72
N GLY A 152 -11.21 -8.03 10.43
CA GLY A 152 -12.58 -8.35 10.04
C GLY A 152 -13.04 -7.89 8.64
N TRP A 153 -12.60 -6.73 8.16
CA TRP A 153 -13.05 -6.12 6.92
C TRP A 153 -12.52 -6.78 5.62
N ARG A 154 -11.44 -7.58 5.70
CA ARG A 154 -10.92 -8.41 4.59
C ARG A 154 -11.34 -9.88 4.69
N LYS A 155 -12.18 -10.22 5.66
CA LYS A 155 -12.66 -11.59 5.83
C LYS A 155 -13.23 -12.13 4.51
N ASP A 156 -12.84 -13.35 4.16
CA ASP A 156 -13.29 -14.10 2.99
C ASP A 156 -12.98 -13.47 1.62
N GLN A 157 -12.20 -12.36 1.58
CA GLN A 157 -11.88 -11.66 0.33
C GLN A 157 -10.66 -12.21 -0.41
N LYS A 158 -9.97 -13.20 0.13
CA LYS A 158 -8.73 -13.74 -0.44
C LYS A 158 -7.72 -12.63 -0.85
N ALA A 159 -7.49 -11.69 0.07
CA ALA A 159 -6.79 -10.42 -0.22
C ALA A 159 -5.27 -10.52 -0.22
N TRP A 160 -4.70 -11.60 0.30
CA TRP A 160 -3.26 -11.76 0.50
C TRP A 160 -2.61 -12.70 -0.53
N MET A 161 -1.29 -12.90 -0.39
CA MET A 161 -0.47 -13.62 -1.36
C MET A 161 -0.39 -15.13 -1.12
N VAL A 162 -0.85 -15.60 0.04
CA VAL A 162 -0.75 -17.02 0.45
C VAL A 162 -2.13 -17.56 0.78
N ASN A 163 -2.46 -18.74 0.25
CA ASN A 163 -3.70 -19.46 0.53
C ASN A 163 -3.70 -20.04 1.96
N LYS A 164 -4.88 -20.48 2.40
CA LYS A 164 -5.09 -21.14 3.69
C LYS A 164 -4.19 -22.37 3.92
N ASP A 165 -3.89 -23.12 2.87
CA ASP A 165 -3.02 -24.30 2.87
C ASP A 165 -1.52 -23.98 2.76
N TYR A 166 -1.15 -22.71 2.90
CA TYR A 166 0.20 -22.17 2.70
C TYR A 166 0.72 -22.21 1.25
N SER A 167 -0.05 -22.64 0.28
CA SER A 167 0.33 -22.52 -1.12
C SER A 167 0.41 -21.07 -1.55
N ARG A 168 1.34 -20.77 -2.46
CA ARG A 168 1.57 -19.43 -2.99
C ARG A 168 0.57 -19.13 -4.09
N LYS A 169 -0.06 -17.97 -4.02
CA LYS A 169 -0.99 -17.47 -5.05
C LYS A 169 -0.24 -16.80 -6.20
N GLY A 170 -0.95 -16.53 -7.30
CA GLY A 170 -0.42 -15.74 -8.41
C GLY A 170 0.11 -14.37 -7.97
N ALA A 171 -0.52 -13.73 -6.98
CA ALA A 171 -0.07 -12.47 -6.40
C ALA A 171 1.34 -12.54 -5.80
N TYR A 172 1.72 -13.67 -5.16
CA TYR A 172 3.08 -13.89 -4.68
C TYR A 172 4.11 -13.83 -5.81
N TYR A 173 3.83 -14.54 -6.91
CA TYR A 173 4.73 -14.55 -8.07
C TYR A 173 4.73 -13.21 -8.82
N ALA A 174 3.60 -12.49 -8.82
CA ALA A 174 3.51 -11.14 -9.36
C ALA A 174 4.44 -10.16 -8.61
N VAL A 175 4.48 -10.25 -7.27
CA VAL A 175 5.40 -9.46 -6.44
C VAL A 175 6.85 -9.82 -6.72
N LEU A 176 7.21 -11.11 -6.75
CA LEU A 176 8.58 -11.54 -7.08
C LEU A 176 9.01 -11.02 -8.45
N ARG A 177 8.15 -11.12 -9.46
CA ARG A 177 8.40 -10.61 -10.80
C ARG A 177 8.57 -9.10 -10.81
N ALA A 178 7.73 -8.36 -10.07
CA ALA A 178 7.82 -6.92 -9.97
C ALA A 178 9.14 -6.45 -9.36
N LEU A 179 9.61 -7.12 -8.31
CA LEU A 179 10.89 -6.84 -7.68
C LEU A 179 12.06 -7.12 -8.63
N TYR A 180 12.02 -8.27 -9.31
CA TYR A 180 13.02 -8.63 -10.32
C TYR A 180 13.09 -7.59 -11.45
N ASP A 181 11.95 -7.25 -12.06
CA ASP A 181 11.89 -6.30 -13.17
C ASP A 181 12.35 -4.90 -12.76
N ALA A 182 12.03 -4.46 -11.53
CA ALA A 182 12.48 -3.17 -11.00
C ALA A 182 14.01 -3.10 -10.77
N GLU A 183 14.62 -4.21 -10.36
CA GLU A 183 16.08 -4.28 -10.15
C GLU A 183 16.85 -4.33 -11.47
N HIS A 184 16.32 -5.03 -12.48
CA HIS A 184 17.00 -5.26 -13.77
C HIS A 184 16.73 -4.17 -14.81
N LYS A 185 15.82 -3.21 -14.56
CA LYS A 185 15.58 -2.06 -15.46
C LYS A 185 16.85 -1.22 -15.74
N LYS A 186 17.82 -1.26 -14.85
CA LYS A 186 19.10 -0.51 -14.99
C LYS A 186 20.02 -1.07 -16.09
N PHE A 187 19.78 -2.29 -16.55
CA PHE A 187 20.61 -2.97 -17.52
C PHE A 187 20.00 -2.99 -18.95
N SER A 188 18.82 -2.37 -19.14
CA SER A 188 18.09 -2.35 -20.41
C SER A 188 18.18 -1.01 -21.15
N LYS A 189 19.23 -0.22 -20.91
CA LYS A 189 19.50 1.03 -21.63
C LYS A 189 20.80 0.93 -22.42
#